data_121079b1c7c73d889a48ddab5e5b0fa0
#
_entry.id   121079b1c7c73d889a48ddab5e5b0fa0
#
_cell.length_a   1.000
_cell.length_b   1.000
_cell.length_c   1.000
_cell.angle_alpha   90.00
_cell.angle_beta   90.00
_cell.angle_gamma   90.00
#
_symmetry.space_group_name_H-M   'P 1'
#
loop_
_entity.id
_entity.type
_entity.pdbx_description
1 polymer ?
#
loop_
_entity_poly.entity_id
_entity_poly.type
_entity_poly.pdbx_seq_one_letter_code
_entity_poly.pdbx_strand_id
1 'polypeptide(L)'
;MNSGVISSRYARALLRYAASTGRADAVYAQVCSLLEDPSGSARKLEPELERFVALVAGHGRQDLLREMLNSFAEQYRRERGIRVASLVTAVASPELEERLSTLLRERTGCTLEMHVKVDPALIGGFVLKVDDLMLDASVSRQLELIRRQFIQKNNRIV
;
A
#
# COMPACT_ATOMS: atom_id res chain seq x y z
N MET A 1 16.78 21.38 -2.55
CA MET A 1 16.59 20.71 -1.23
C MET A 1 15.76 19.47 -1.45
N ASN A 2 16.20 18.34 -0.90
CA ASN A 2 15.57 17.04 -1.19
C ASN A 2 14.24 16.93 -0.42
N SER A 3 13.10 17.10 -1.10
CA SER A 3 11.74 17.05 -0.50
C SER A 3 11.51 15.78 0.35
N GLY A 4 12.02 14.65 -0.12
CA GLY A 4 11.91 13.38 0.57
C GLY A 4 12.60 13.34 1.95
N VAL A 5 13.73 14.03 2.12
CA VAL A 5 14.42 14.09 3.43
C VAL A 5 13.61 14.93 4.42
N ILE A 6 13.01 16.03 3.94
CA ILE A 6 12.15 16.88 4.76
C ILE A 6 10.91 16.09 5.18
N SER A 7 10.22 15.47 4.22
CA SER A 7 9.00 14.70 4.45
C SER A 7 9.25 13.56 5.46
N SER A 8 10.37 12.83 5.33
CA SER A 8 10.75 11.78 6.26
C SER A 8 11.02 12.27 7.69
N ARG A 9 11.61 13.46 7.84
CA ARG A 9 11.85 14.07 9.17
C ARG A 9 10.56 14.46 9.87
N TYR A 10 9.64 15.10 9.14
CA TYR A 10 8.32 15.48 9.67
C TYR A 10 7.48 14.24 10.00
N ALA A 11 7.50 13.24 9.16
CA ALA A 11 6.85 11.96 9.40
C ALA A 11 7.32 11.29 10.68
N ARG A 12 8.65 11.25 10.91
CA ARG A 12 9.24 10.71 12.14
C ARG A 12 8.83 11.49 13.38
N ALA A 13 8.75 12.83 13.27
CA ALA A 13 8.29 13.66 14.37
C ALA A 13 6.83 13.37 14.74
N LEU A 14 5.94 13.26 13.74
CA LEU A 14 4.54 12.89 13.94
C LEU A 14 4.43 11.50 14.58
N LEU A 15 5.22 10.54 14.10
CA LEU A 15 5.20 9.16 14.61
C LEU A 15 5.59 9.10 16.10
N ARG A 16 6.67 9.79 16.47
CA ARG A 16 7.09 9.88 17.86
C ARG A 16 6.07 10.60 18.74
N TYR A 17 5.46 11.66 18.22
CA TYR A 17 4.42 12.39 18.93
C TYR A 17 3.18 11.52 19.15
N ALA A 18 2.68 10.87 18.11
CA ALA A 18 1.54 9.95 18.19
C ALA A 18 1.83 8.75 19.11
N ALA A 19 3.06 8.24 19.11
CA ALA A 19 3.49 7.18 20.01
C ALA A 19 3.52 7.65 21.48
N SER A 20 3.98 8.88 21.76
CA SER A 20 4.01 9.44 23.11
C SER A 20 2.63 9.68 23.72
N THR A 21 1.61 9.93 22.87
CA THR A 21 0.22 10.10 23.29
C THR A 21 -0.57 8.78 23.31
N GLY A 22 0.04 7.67 22.87
CA GLY A 22 -0.61 6.36 22.76
C GLY A 22 -1.67 6.25 21.66
N ARG A 23 -1.72 7.22 20.73
CA ARG A 23 -2.73 7.30 19.64
C ARG A 23 -2.17 7.01 18.26
N ALA A 24 -1.01 6.38 18.17
CA ALA A 24 -0.35 6.09 16.91
C ALA A 24 -1.25 5.30 15.94
N ASP A 25 -2.04 4.34 16.45
CA ASP A 25 -2.92 3.49 15.67
C ASP A 25 -4.11 4.31 15.09
N ALA A 26 -4.70 5.21 15.90
CA ALA A 26 -5.80 6.07 15.46
C ALA A 26 -5.32 7.10 14.41
N VAL A 27 -4.16 7.70 14.63
CA VAL A 27 -3.54 8.63 13.68
C VAL A 27 -3.22 7.91 12.37
N TYR A 28 -2.69 6.68 12.44
CA TYR A 28 -2.39 5.88 11.25
C TYR A 28 -3.66 5.57 10.43
N ALA A 29 -4.72 5.09 11.09
CA ALA A 29 -5.99 4.80 10.40
C ALA A 29 -6.56 6.05 9.71
N GLN A 30 -6.48 7.20 10.37
CA GLN A 30 -6.96 8.45 9.79
C GLN A 30 -6.07 8.93 8.64
N VAL A 31 -4.76 8.79 8.73
CA VAL A 31 -3.82 9.11 7.63
C VAL A 31 -4.10 8.23 6.41
N CYS A 32 -4.31 6.93 6.58
CA CYS A 32 -4.67 6.04 5.47
C CYS A 32 -5.97 6.49 4.80
N SER A 33 -7.01 6.78 5.58
CA SER A 33 -8.29 7.29 5.05
C SER A 33 -8.14 8.61 4.27
N LEU A 34 -7.28 9.52 4.73
CA LEU A 34 -7.01 10.80 4.04
C LEU A 34 -6.20 10.62 2.75
N LEU A 35 -5.33 9.61 2.69
CA LEU A 35 -4.55 9.31 1.49
C LEU A 35 -5.41 8.66 0.41
N GLU A 36 -6.41 7.85 0.79
CA GLU A 36 -7.35 7.21 -0.13
C GLU A 36 -8.41 8.20 -0.63
N ASP A 37 -8.98 9.00 0.26
CA ASP A 37 -10.02 9.99 -0.08
C ASP A 37 -9.66 11.39 0.45
N PRO A 38 -8.97 12.20 -0.37
CA PRO A 38 -8.62 13.57 0.01
C PRO A 38 -9.82 14.50 0.19
N SER A 39 -10.98 14.14 -0.39
CA SER A 39 -12.21 14.93 -0.33
C SER A 39 -12.96 14.76 1.01
N GLY A 40 -12.60 13.77 1.79
CA GLY A 40 -13.21 13.44 3.08
C GLY A 40 -12.87 14.43 4.23
N SER A 41 -12.48 15.65 3.91
CA SER A 41 -12.02 16.71 4.84
C SER A 41 -13.05 17.19 5.87
N ALA A 42 -14.27 16.65 5.89
CA ALA A 42 -15.29 16.94 6.91
C ALA A 42 -15.17 16.10 8.18
N ARG A 43 -14.22 15.14 8.26
CA ARG A 43 -14.00 14.34 9.47
C ARG A 43 -13.17 15.12 10.48
N LYS A 44 -13.60 15.06 11.74
CA LYS A 44 -12.83 15.62 12.87
C LYS A 44 -11.47 14.92 12.90
N LEU A 45 -10.41 15.69 12.70
CA LEU A 45 -9.05 15.18 12.74
C LEU A 45 -8.67 14.80 14.18
N GLU A 46 -7.82 13.78 14.33
CA GLU A 46 -7.18 13.51 15.61
C GLU A 46 -6.34 14.72 16.04
N PRO A 47 -6.33 15.08 17.33
CA PRO A 47 -5.65 16.30 17.81
C PRO A 47 -4.17 16.36 17.41
N GLU A 48 -3.51 15.19 17.35
CA GLU A 48 -2.11 15.08 16.94
C GLU A 48 -1.93 15.45 15.47
N LEU A 49 -2.85 14.98 14.62
CA LEU A 49 -2.82 15.24 13.19
C LEU A 49 -3.20 16.70 12.89
N GLU A 50 -4.18 17.23 13.60
CA GLU A 50 -4.58 18.64 13.49
C GLU A 50 -3.41 19.60 13.82
N ARG A 51 -2.71 19.34 14.93
CA ARG A 51 -1.52 20.11 15.32
C ARG A 51 -0.39 19.99 14.31
N PHE A 52 -0.20 18.78 13.76
CA PHE A 52 0.80 18.54 12.73
C PHE A 52 0.50 19.33 11.46
N VAL A 53 -0.75 19.31 10.98
CA VAL A 53 -1.18 20.07 9.79
C VAL A 53 -1.01 21.57 10.02
N ALA A 54 -1.39 22.08 11.19
CA ALA A 54 -1.20 23.48 11.56
C ALA A 54 0.29 23.88 11.56
N LEU A 55 1.16 23.03 12.09
CA LEU A 55 2.61 23.26 12.08
C LEU A 55 3.18 23.28 10.66
N VAL A 56 2.79 22.34 9.81
CA VAL A 56 3.22 22.28 8.39
C VAL A 56 2.75 23.53 7.64
N ALA A 57 1.49 23.98 7.89
CA ALA A 57 0.93 25.19 7.32
C ALA A 57 1.68 26.44 7.77
N GLY A 58 2.02 26.55 9.06
CA GLY A 58 2.81 27.65 9.62
C GLY A 58 4.22 27.77 9.03
N HIS A 59 4.79 26.66 8.54
CA HIS A 59 6.07 26.63 7.85
C HIS A 59 5.97 26.81 6.32
N GLY A 60 4.77 27.01 5.77
CA GLY A 60 4.55 27.19 4.33
C GLY A 60 4.89 25.94 3.49
N ARG A 61 4.73 24.73 4.05
CA ARG A 61 5.11 23.45 3.41
C ARG A 61 3.90 22.55 3.11
N GLN A 62 2.77 23.16 2.85
CA GLN A 62 1.51 22.45 2.58
C GLN A 62 1.61 21.53 1.36
N ASP A 63 2.38 21.93 0.35
CA ASP A 63 2.61 21.16 -0.88
C ASP A 63 3.25 19.78 -0.61
N LEU A 64 4.02 19.69 0.49
CA LEU A 64 4.68 18.44 0.89
C LEU A 64 3.85 17.61 1.87
N LEU A 65 2.67 18.05 2.26
CA LEU A 65 1.85 17.38 3.29
C LEU A 65 1.54 15.93 2.89
N ARG A 66 1.16 15.69 1.64
CA ARG A 66 0.86 14.35 1.14
C ARG A 66 2.08 13.41 1.21
N GLU A 67 3.25 13.93 0.85
CA GLU A 67 4.51 13.16 0.95
C GLU A 67 4.88 12.88 2.41
N MET A 68 4.64 13.82 3.32
CA MET A 68 4.85 13.64 4.76
C MET A 68 3.92 12.56 5.33
N LEU A 69 2.65 12.55 4.94
CA LEU A 69 1.68 11.54 5.38
C LEU A 69 2.02 10.14 4.81
N ASN A 70 2.43 10.05 3.54
CA ASN A 70 2.92 8.80 2.96
C ASN A 70 4.14 8.26 3.72
N SER A 71 5.13 9.12 3.96
CA SER A 71 6.33 8.76 4.74
C SER A 71 5.99 8.34 6.17
N PHE A 72 4.99 8.95 6.79
CA PHE A 72 4.48 8.55 8.12
C PHE A 72 3.90 7.13 8.07
N ALA A 73 3.03 6.84 7.10
CA ALA A 73 2.42 5.53 6.95
C ALA A 73 3.47 4.43 6.71
N GLU A 74 4.48 4.70 5.88
CA GLU A 74 5.59 3.77 5.65
C GLU A 74 6.42 3.51 6.91
N GLN A 75 6.78 4.56 7.65
CA GLN A 75 7.56 4.43 8.89
C GLN A 75 6.78 3.68 9.96
N TYR A 76 5.47 3.98 10.12
CA TYR A 76 4.60 3.27 11.05
C TYR A 76 4.51 1.78 10.71
N ARG A 77 4.26 1.42 9.44
CA ARG A 77 4.22 0.02 8.99
C ARG A 77 5.53 -0.70 9.27
N ARG A 78 6.65 -0.05 9.00
CA ARG A 78 7.99 -0.60 9.26
C ARG A 78 8.21 -0.88 10.75
N GLU A 79 7.84 0.05 11.63
CA GLU A 79 7.99 -0.13 13.09
C GLU A 79 7.06 -1.22 13.64
N ARG A 80 5.87 -1.37 13.08
CA ARG A 80 4.89 -2.39 13.49
C ARG A 80 5.05 -3.73 12.78
N GLY A 81 5.97 -3.85 11.84
CA GLY A 81 6.12 -5.08 11.05
C GLY A 81 4.90 -5.37 10.17
N ILE A 82 4.19 -4.33 9.73
CA ILE A 82 3.04 -4.46 8.84
C ILE A 82 3.55 -4.49 7.41
N ARG A 83 3.15 -5.53 6.66
CA ARG A 83 3.43 -5.63 5.23
C ARG A 83 2.19 -5.30 4.41
N VAL A 84 2.38 -4.58 3.32
CA VAL A 84 1.31 -4.23 2.39
C VAL A 84 1.30 -5.21 1.24
N ALA A 85 0.13 -5.80 0.99
CA ALA A 85 -0.11 -6.62 -0.17
C ALA A 85 -1.17 -5.97 -1.06
N SER A 86 -0.90 -5.88 -2.35
CA SER A 86 -1.86 -5.45 -3.36
C SER A 86 -2.31 -6.64 -4.18
N LEU A 87 -3.60 -6.92 -4.17
CA LEU A 87 -4.22 -8.01 -4.94
C LEU A 87 -5.09 -7.40 -6.03
N VAL A 88 -4.79 -7.72 -7.28
CA VAL A 88 -5.62 -7.37 -8.42
C VAL A 88 -6.28 -8.63 -8.95
N THR A 89 -7.61 -8.66 -9.02
CA THR A 89 -8.41 -9.80 -9.48
C THR A 89 -9.33 -9.40 -10.64
N ALA A 90 -9.66 -10.35 -11.50
CA ALA A 90 -10.62 -10.10 -12.58
C ALA A 90 -12.06 -9.95 -12.05
N VAL A 91 -12.38 -10.67 -10.98
CA VAL A 91 -13.69 -10.68 -10.31
C VAL A 91 -13.48 -10.64 -8.81
N ALA A 92 -14.34 -9.94 -8.09
CA ALA A 92 -14.31 -9.92 -6.64
C ALA A 92 -14.49 -11.35 -6.07
N SER A 93 -13.53 -11.82 -5.29
CA SER A 93 -13.55 -13.15 -4.68
C SER A 93 -13.06 -13.08 -3.23
N PRO A 94 -13.98 -12.88 -2.28
CA PRO A 94 -13.64 -12.81 -0.84
C PRO A 94 -12.91 -14.07 -0.34
N GLU A 95 -13.27 -15.24 -0.87
CA GLU A 95 -12.63 -16.50 -0.51
C GLU A 95 -11.14 -16.54 -0.91
N LEU A 96 -10.80 -16.00 -2.09
CA LEU A 96 -9.43 -15.90 -2.55
C LEU A 96 -8.62 -14.94 -1.67
N GLU A 97 -9.21 -13.81 -1.32
CA GLU A 97 -8.61 -12.80 -0.44
C GLU A 97 -8.27 -13.40 0.92
N GLU A 98 -9.22 -14.11 1.53
CA GLU A 98 -9.04 -14.73 2.84
C GLU A 98 -7.98 -15.83 2.81
N ARG A 99 -8.00 -16.69 1.79
CA ARG A 99 -6.98 -17.74 1.60
C ARG A 99 -5.58 -17.16 1.41
N LEU A 100 -5.44 -16.15 0.56
CA LEU A 100 -4.15 -15.50 0.33
C LEU A 100 -3.66 -14.77 1.58
N SER A 101 -4.54 -14.08 2.30
CA SER A 101 -4.17 -13.40 3.54
C SER A 101 -3.68 -14.38 4.62
N THR A 102 -4.35 -15.52 4.75
CA THR A 102 -3.96 -16.59 5.69
C THR A 102 -2.61 -17.18 5.31
N LEU A 103 -2.43 -17.58 4.06
CA LEU A 103 -1.16 -18.15 3.56
C LEU A 103 0.01 -17.16 3.73
N LEU A 104 -0.21 -15.89 3.43
CA LEU A 104 0.84 -14.88 3.57
C LEU A 104 1.20 -14.64 5.04
N ARG A 105 0.22 -14.58 5.94
CA ARG A 105 0.47 -14.47 7.39
C ARG A 105 1.24 -15.66 7.93
N GLU A 106 0.87 -16.88 7.55
CA GLU A 106 1.58 -18.11 7.96
C GLU A 106 3.02 -18.13 7.47
N ARG A 107 3.27 -17.66 6.25
CA ARG A 107 4.60 -17.66 5.63
C ARG A 107 5.51 -16.54 6.10
N THR A 108 4.96 -15.36 6.35
CA THR A 108 5.75 -14.17 6.71
C THR A 108 5.81 -13.94 8.21
N GLY A 109 4.85 -14.46 8.99
CA GLY A 109 4.70 -14.17 10.41
C GLY A 109 4.39 -12.71 10.73
N CYS A 110 4.10 -11.89 9.70
CA CYS A 110 3.86 -10.45 9.81
C CYS A 110 2.37 -10.15 9.75
N THR A 111 1.98 -9.00 10.29
CA THR A 111 0.63 -8.45 10.06
C THR A 111 0.54 -7.99 8.62
N LEU A 112 -0.51 -8.41 7.92
CA LEU A 112 -0.70 -8.10 6.51
C LEU A 112 -1.87 -7.13 6.33
N GLU A 113 -1.61 -6.05 5.61
CA GLU A 113 -2.62 -5.11 5.12
C GLU A 113 -2.83 -5.36 3.63
N MET A 114 -4.02 -5.86 3.26
CA MET A 114 -4.32 -6.24 1.88
C MET A 114 -5.23 -5.20 1.23
N HIS A 115 -4.75 -4.62 0.12
CA HIS A 115 -5.53 -3.74 -0.76
C HIS A 115 -5.98 -4.54 -1.98
N VAL A 116 -7.29 -4.70 -2.12
CA VAL A 116 -7.88 -5.44 -3.24
C VAL A 116 -8.43 -4.49 -4.28
N LYS A 117 -8.07 -4.74 -5.52
CA LYS A 117 -8.60 -4.02 -6.68
C LYS A 117 -9.16 -5.01 -7.69
N VAL A 118 -10.37 -4.76 -8.16
CA VAL A 118 -10.96 -5.52 -9.26
C VAL A 118 -10.63 -4.81 -10.56
N ASP A 119 -10.01 -5.53 -11.49
CA ASP A 119 -9.69 -5.04 -12.84
C ASP A 119 -10.27 -6.00 -13.88
N PRO A 120 -11.38 -5.60 -14.54
CA PRO A 120 -12.01 -6.41 -15.58
C PRO A 120 -11.14 -6.65 -16.83
N ALA A 121 -10.07 -5.87 -17.02
CA ALA A 121 -9.11 -6.07 -18.09
C ALA A 121 -8.28 -7.34 -17.91
N LEU A 122 -8.17 -7.84 -16.69
CA LEU A 122 -7.69 -9.20 -16.42
C LEU A 122 -8.74 -10.19 -16.90
N ILE A 123 -8.43 -10.98 -17.95
CA ILE A 123 -9.31 -12.02 -18.50
C ILE A 123 -9.67 -13.08 -17.43
N GLY A 124 -8.79 -13.27 -16.43
CA GLY A 124 -8.97 -14.19 -15.32
C GLY A 124 -7.68 -14.33 -14.50
N GLY A 125 -7.80 -14.98 -13.33
CA GLY A 125 -6.70 -15.13 -12.39
C GLY A 125 -6.49 -13.89 -11.52
N PHE A 126 -5.28 -13.73 -11.00
CA PHE A 126 -4.94 -12.62 -10.10
C PHE A 126 -3.47 -12.21 -10.24
N VAL A 127 -3.19 -10.98 -9.85
CA VAL A 127 -1.84 -10.46 -9.66
C VAL A 127 -1.70 -10.06 -8.20
N LEU A 128 -0.72 -10.64 -7.52
CA LEU A 128 -0.41 -10.35 -6.12
C LEU A 128 0.95 -9.66 -6.05
N LYS A 129 0.99 -8.51 -5.42
CA LYS A 129 2.22 -7.79 -5.12
C LYS A 129 2.35 -7.65 -3.60
N VAL A 130 3.48 -8.09 -3.06
CA VAL A 130 3.83 -7.96 -1.64
C VAL A 130 5.19 -7.31 -1.56
N ASP A 131 5.27 -6.09 -1.06
CA ASP A 131 6.48 -5.25 -1.09
C ASP A 131 7.09 -5.18 -2.51
N ASP A 132 8.29 -5.74 -2.71
CA ASP A 132 9.00 -5.76 -3.99
C ASP A 132 8.76 -7.04 -4.81
N LEU A 133 8.03 -8.02 -4.24
CA LEU A 133 7.71 -9.28 -4.90
C LEU A 133 6.38 -9.17 -5.63
N MET A 134 6.36 -9.59 -6.89
CA MET A 134 5.15 -9.65 -7.70
C MET A 134 4.94 -11.07 -8.22
N LEU A 135 3.77 -11.63 -7.92
CA LEU A 135 3.28 -12.90 -8.46
C LEU A 135 2.16 -12.61 -9.46
N ASP A 136 2.41 -12.85 -10.72
CA ASP A 136 1.43 -12.73 -11.79
C ASP A 136 0.89 -14.14 -12.14
N ALA A 137 -0.29 -14.46 -11.64
CA ALA A 137 -1.04 -15.67 -11.91
C ALA A 137 -2.25 -15.40 -12.85
N SER A 138 -2.15 -14.37 -13.68
CA SER A 138 -3.19 -14.05 -14.66
C SER A 138 -3.25 -15.06 -15.81
N VAL A 139 -4.44 -15.29 -16.33
CA VAL A 139 -4.66 -16.14 -17.51
C VAL A 139 -3.95 -15.55 -18.73
N SER A 140 -3.90 -14.25 -18.87
CA SER A 140 -3.16 -13.56 -19.93
C SER A 140 -1.69 -13.95 -19.95
N ARG A 141 -1.06 -13.97 -18.76
CA ARG A 141 0.34 -14.38 -18.62
C ARG A 141 0.56 -15.84 -18.98
N GLN A 142 -0.33 -16.73 -18.57
CA GLN A 142 -0.26 -18.15 -18.90
C GLN A 142 -0.40 -18.38 -20.41
N LEU A 143 -1.34 -17.70 -21.07
CA LEU A 143 -1.52 -17.78 -22.52
C LEU A 143 -0.29 -17.25 -23.27
N GLU A 144 0.32 -16.16 -22.80
CA GLU A 144 1.56 -15.64 -23.39
C GLU A 144 2.72 -16.61 -23.29
N LEU A 145 2.88 -17.27 -22.14
CA LEU A 145 3.90 -18.33 -21.96
C LEU A 145 3.69 -19.50 -22.90
N ILE A 146 2.45 -19.96 -23.03
CA ILE A 146 2.08 -21.06 -23.96
C ILE A 146 2.38 -20.63 -25.40
N ARG A 147 1.97 -19.42 -25.81
CA ARG A 147 2.26 -18.90 -27.14
C ARG A 147 3.75 -18.85 -27.44
N ARG A 148 4.57 -18.38 -26.51
CA ARG A 148 6.03 -18.38 -26.65
C ARG A 148 6.62 -19.77 -26.82
N GLN A 149 6.12 -20.75 -26.06
CA GLN A 149 6.56 -22.16 -26.17
C GLN A 149 6.23 -22.73 -27.54
N PHE A 150 5.06 -22.46 -28.10
CA PHE A 150 4.69 -22.89 -29.45
C PHE A 150 5.56 -22.26 -30.54
N ILE A 151 5.86 -20.98 -30.44
CA ILE A 151 6.76 -20.29 -31.40
C ILE A 151 8.16 -20.87 -31.36
N GLN A 152 8.71 -21.13 -30.15
CA GLN A 152 10.05 -21.71 -30.02
C GLN A 152 10.13 -23.14 -30.54
N LYS A 153 9.07 -23.95 -30.36
CA LYS A 153 9.02 -25.31 -30.90
C LYS A 153 8.94 -25.34 -32.43
N ASN A 154 8.16 -24.42 -33.03
CA ASN A 154 8.05 -24.34 -34.50
C ASN A 154 9.34 -23.86 -35.18
N ASN A 155 10.12 -22.97 -34.51
CA ASN A 155 11.41 -22.55 -35.05
C ASN A 155 12.53 -23.61 -34.96
N ARG A 156 12.29 -24.76 -34.32
CA ARG A 156 13.25 -25.87 -34.25
C ARG A 156 13.05 -26.98 -35.33
N ILE A 157 12.08 -26.78 -36.24
CA ILE A 157 11.71 -27.74 -37.28
C ILE A 157 12.16 -27.24 -38.68
N VAL A 158 13.15 -26.35 -38.74
CA VAL A 158 13.83 -25.96 -39.99
C VAL A 158 15.30 -26.25 -39.89
#